data_ab7b236f5d1234a18c07751041190fff
#
_entry.id   ab7b236f5d1234a18c07751041190fff
#
_cell.length_a   1.000
_cell.length_b   1.000
_cell.length_c   1.000
_cell.angle_alpha   90.00
_cell.angle_beta   90.00
_cell.angle_gamma   90.00
#
_symmetry.space_group_name_H-M   'P 1'
#
loop_
_entity.id
_entity.type
_entity.pdbx_description
1 polymer ?
#
loop_
_entity_poly.entity_id
_entity_poly.type
_entity_poly.pdbx_seq_one_letter_code
_entity_poly.pdbx_strand_id
1 'polypeptide(L)'
;MDINELKQFQIFNKLDENEVKKFQKKMKNINVPEGQNFIVEGDIGDSIYLLLEGQIRINQALTLSMHTGGLDNREKAIINLSANVKPLFGEMSLFDKDDRRNASVKAITECELAQLMSDDLLAICDEFPDIGYKVMKNLAKILCKRLVETNQNVLKLTTAFSLVLER
;
A
#
# COMPACT_ATOMS: atom_id res chain seq x y z
N MET A 1 15.65 11.96 3.26
CA MET A 1 14.27 11.79 3.82
C MET A 1 14.07 12.81 4.93
N ASP A 2 13.22 13.82 4.67
CA ASP A 2 12.95 14.92 5.62
C ASP A 2 11.81 14.53 6.58
N ILE A 3 11.93 14.94 7.86
CA ILE A 3 10.92 14.69 8.90
C ILE A 3 9.59 15.40 8.60
N ASN A 4 9.65 16.62 8.04
CA ASN A 4 8.47 17.37 7.66
C ASN A 4 7.72 16.72 6.50
N GLU A 5 8.44 16.05 5.61
CA GLU A 5 7.86 15.26 4.54
C GLU A 5 7.15 14.02 5.09
N LEU A 6 7.80 13.27 6.01
CA LEU A 6 7.19 12.10 6.66
C LEU A 6 5.90 12.44 7.40
N LYS A 7 5.83 13.61 8.05
CA LYS A 7 4.63 14.07 8.76
C LYS A 7 3.42 14.32 7.84
N GLN A 8 3.62 14.43 6.52
CA GLN A 8 2.52 14.58 5.55
C GLN A 8 1.80 13.25 5.30
N PHE A 9 2.42 12.11 5.61
CA PHE A 9 1.79 10.80 5.46
C PHE A 9 0.73 10.57 6.53
N GLN A 10 -0.43 10.09 6.10
CA GLN A 10 -1.58 9.90 7.00
C GLN A 10 -1.30 8.99 8.19
N ILE A 11 -0.39 8.00 8.04
CA ILE A 11 0.01 7.10 9.13
C ILE A 11 0.61 7.86 10.31
N PHE A 12 1.28 8.99 10.09
CA PHE A 12 1.92 9.83 11.11
C PHE A 12 1.06 11.02 11.55
N ASN A 13 -0.20 11.06 11.15
CA ASN A 13 -1.09 12.16 11.55
C ASN A 13 -1.20 12.21 13.08
N LYS A 14 -1.07 13.43 13.65
CA LYS A 14 -1.07 13.73 15.10
C LYS A 14 0.15 13.20 15.87
N LEU A 15 1.19 12.76 15.19
CA LEU A 15 2.50 12.52 15.79
C LEU A 15 3.33 13.82 15.77
N ASP A 16 4.06 14.05 16.85
CA ASP A 16 5.05 15.11 16.88
C ASP A 16 6.36 14.68 16.17
N GLU A 17 7.32 15.60 16.05
CA GLU A 17 8.59 15.32 15.36
C GLU A 17 9.42 14.24 16.08
N ASN A 18 9.42 14.22 17.40
CA ASN A 18 10.20 13.24 18.17
C ASN A 18 9.58 11.83 18.03
N GLU A 19 8.26 11.76 17.97
CA GLU A 19 7.53 10.52 17.72
C GLU A 19 7.84 9.98 16.32
N VAL A 20 7.77 10.83 15.28
CA VAL A 20 8.07 10.42 13.88
C VAL A 20 9.55 10.05 13.72
N LYS A 21 10.48 10.73 14.40
CA LYS A 21 11.92 10.37 14.36
C LYS A 21 12.21 8.94 14.79
N LYS A 22 11.39 8.33 15.66
CA LYS A 22 11.57 6.92 16.07
C LYS A 22 11.41 5.99 14.87
N PHE A 23 10.39 6.22 14.04
CA PHE A 23 10.17 5.46 12.80
C PHE A 23 11.22 5.79 11.73
N GLN A 24 11.55 7.08 11.55
CA GLN A 24 12.54 7.53 10.58
C GLN A 24 13.90 6.82 10.75
N LYS A 25 14.34 6.61 12.00
CA LYS A 25 15.61 5.91 12.31
C LYS A 25 15.63 4.44 11.85
N LYS A 26 14.47 3.84 11.67
CA LYS A 26 14.29 2.45 11.23
C LYS A 26 13.99 2.34 9.73
N MET A 27 13.66 3.46 9.10
CA MET A 27 13.37 3.50 7.66
C MET A 27 14.62 3.41 6.82
N LYS A 28 14.49 2.71 5.70
CA LYS A 28 15.49 2.68 4.63
C LYS A 28 14.97 3.48 3.44
N ASN A 29 15.86 4.31 2.87
CA ASN A 29 15.56 4.98 1.61
C ASN A 29 15.88 4.05 0.44
N ILE A 30 14.93 3.85 -0.47
CA ILE A 30 15.06 2.95 -1.61
C ILE A 30 14.74 3.74 -2.87
N ASN A 31 15.66 3.65 -3.85
CA ASN A 31 15.45 4.15 -5.20
C ASN A 31 15.05 2.99 -6.12
N VAL A 32 13.94 3.15 -6.82
CA VAL A 32 13.41 2.14 -7.74
C VAL A 32 13.37 2.74 -9.14
N PRO A 33 14.12 2.16 -10.11
CA PRO A 33 14.09 2.59 -11.49
C PRO A 33 12.72 2.43 -12.13
N GLU A 34 12.44 3.29 -13.13
CA GLU A 34 11.25 3.16 -13.97
C GLU A 34 11.13 1.75 -14.55
N GLY A 35 9.91 1.21 -14.55
CA GLY A 35 9.59 -0.11 -15.11
C GLY A 35 9.83 -1.28 -14.18
N GLN A 36 10.50 -1.10 -13.04
CA GLN A 36 10.80 -2.17 -12.09
C GLN A 36 9.60 -2.51 -11.20
N ASN A 37 9.30 -3.81 -11.02
CA ASN A 37 8.46 -4.31 -9.95
C ASN A 37 9.29 -4.42 -8.68
N PHE A 38 8.81 -3.87 -7.57
CA PHE A 38 9.51 -3.92 -6.27
C PHE A 38 8.65 -4.53 -5.15
N ILE A 39 7.37 -4.78 -5.42
CA ILE A 39 6.50 -5.71 -4.70
C ILE A 39 5.94 -6.66 -5.74
N VAL A 40 5.96 -7.95 -5.45
CA VAL A 40 5.42 -8.99 -6.32
C VAL A 40 4.31 -9.72 -5.59
N GLU A 41 3.15 -9.88 -6.26
CA GLU A 41 2.01 -10.63 -5.74
C GLU A 41 2.43 -12.07 -5.39
N GLY A 42 2.03 -12.54 -4.21
CA GLY A 42 2.37 -13.86 -3.69
C GLY A 42 3.67 -13.91 -2.87
N ASP A 43 4.53 -12.90 -2.91
CA ASP A 43 5.70 -12.81 -2.04
C ASP A 43 5.29 -12.57 -0.57
N ILE A 44 6.15 -12.94 0.37
CA ILE A 44 5.93 -12.62 1.79
C ILE A 44 6.02 -11.10 1.99
N GLY A 45 5.05 -10.55 2.69
CA GLY A 45 4.96 -9.11 2.96
C GLY A 45 5.48 -8.77 4.35
N ASP A 46 6.71 -8.27 4.43
CA ASP A 46 7.43 -7.95 5.66
C ASP A 46 7.63 -6.46 5.92
N SER A 47 7.11 -5.60 5.07
CA SER A 47 7.39 -4.16 5.09
C SER A 47 6.26 -3.33 4.51
N ILE A 48 6.19 -2.07 4.97
CA ILE A 48 5.36 -1.02 4.38
C ILE A 48 6.24 0.00 3.66
N TYR A 49 5.65 0.71 2.71
CA TYR A 49 6.33 1.69 1.87
C TYR A 49 5.59 3.02 1.86
N LEU A 50 6.33 4.11 1.93
CA LEU A 50 5.87 5.47 1.75
C LEU A 50 6.47 6.01 0.44
N LEU A 51 5.64 6.43 -0.52
CA LEU A 51 6.12 7.01 -1.77
C LEU A 51 6.49 8.48 -1.55
N LEU A 52 7.79 8.77 -1.58
CA LEU A 52 8.34 10.12 -1.41
C LEU A 52 8.30 10.89 -2.73
N GLU A 53 8.81 10.26 -3.81
CA GLU A 53 8.84 10.82 -5.17
C GLU A 53 8.42 9.79 -6.21
N GLY A 54 7.93 10.28 -7.36
CA GLY A 54 7.57 9.45 -8.51
C GLY A 54 6.11 9.00 -8.55
N GLN A 55 5.87 7.99 -9.38
CA GLN A 55 4.55 7.39 -9.62
C GLN A 55 4.66 5.88 -9.68
N ILE A 56 3.69 5.20 -9.10
CA ILE A 56 3.59 3.74 -9.09
C ILE A 56 2.26 3.26 -9.65
N ARG A 57 2.26 2.02 -10.12
CA ARG A 57 1.06 1.28 -10.52
C ARG A 57 0.92 0.04 -9.67
N ILE A 58 -0.27 -0.17 -9.14
CA ILE A 58 -0.65 -1.39 -8.43
C ILE A 58 -1.42 -2.26 -9.42
N ASN A 59 -0.94 -3.49 -9.64
CA ASN A 59 -1.54 -4.50 -10.51
C ASN A 59 -1.91 -5.73 -9.67
N GLN A 60 -2.98 -6.40 -10.09
CA GLN A 60 -3.35 -7.71 -9.54
C GLN A 60 -3.61 -8.69 -10.69
N ALA A 61 -3.16 -9.93 -10.53
CA ALA A 61 -3.41 -10.98 -11.51
C ALA A 61 -4.90 -11.33 -11.56
N LEU A 62 -5.44 -11.49 -12.78
CA LEU A 62 -6.80 -12.01 -12.97
C LEU A 62 -6.74 -13.53 -12.87
N THR A 63 -7.21 -14.09 -11.76
CA THR A 63 -7.37 -15.55 -11.56
C THR A 63 -8.69 -16.05 -12.15
N LEU A 64 -9.02 -15.68 -13.39
CA LEU A 64 -10.12 -16.30 -14.12
C LEU A 64 -9.58 -17.52 -14.87
N SER A 65 -9.74 -18.71 -14.26
CA SER A 65 -9.62 -19.98 -15.01
C SER A 65 -10.80 -20.10 -15.96
N MET A 66 -10.63 -19.60 -17.19
CA MET A 66 -11.55 -19.95 -18.25
C MET A 66 -11.37 -21.43 -18.62
N HIS A 67 -12.47 -22.15 -18.81
CA HIS A 67 -12.54 -23.58 -19.16
C HIS A 67 -11.90 -23.98 -20.51
N THR A 68 -11.12 -23.10 -21.11
CA THR A 68 -10.40 -23.32 -22.38
C THR A 68 -8.91 -23.12 -22.18
N GLY A 69 -8.25 -24.11 -21.58
CA GLY A 69 -6.86 -24.50 -21.83
C GLY A 69 -5.72 -23.48 -21.71
N GLY A 70 -5.91 -22.30 -21.12
CA GLY A 70 -4.86 -21.32 -20.92
C GLY A 70 -5.10 -20.50 -19.65
N LEU A 71 -4.11 -20.41 -18.76
CA LEU A 71 -4.09 -19.45 -17.67
C LEU A 71 -4.02 -18.04 -18.29
N ASP A 72 -5.07 -17.25 -18.16
CA ASP A 72 -5.04 -15.84 -18.54
C ASP A 72 -4.25 -15.05 -17.49
N ASN A 73 -2.95 -14.88 -17.73
CA ASN A 73 -2.01 -14.15 -16.87
C ASN A 73 -2.04 -12.63 -17.12
N ARG A 74 -3.13 -12.08 -17.67
CA ARG A 74 -3.23 -10.64 -17.86
C ARG A 74 -3.32 -9.93 -16.53
N GLU A 75 -2.33 -9.11 -16.24
CA GLU A 75 -2.36 -8.19 -15.10
C GLU A 75 -3.37 -7.07 -15.37
N LYS A 76 -4.30 -6.87 -14.47
CA LYS A 76 -5.18 -5.71 -14.49
C LYS A 76 -4.64 -4.63 -13.58
N ALA A 77 -4.37 -3.45 -14.12
CA ALA A 77 -4.01 -2.29 -13.31
C ALA A 77 -5.22 -1.91 -12.44
N ILE A 78 -5.02 -1.90 -11.11
CA ILE A 78 -6.05 -1.50 -10.15
C ILE A 78 -6.04 0.01 -9.99
N ILE A 79 -4.85 0.60 -9.75
CA ILE A 79 -4.72 2.02 -9.45
C ILE A 79 -3.30 2.54 -9.79
N ASN A 80 -3.23 3.80 -10.26
CA ASN A 80 -2.00 4.57 -10.32
C ASN A 80 -1.96 5.55 -9.14
N LEU A 81 -0.83 5.63 -8.45
CA LEU A 81 -0.62 6.53 -7.33
C LEU A 81 0.60 7.42 -7.59
N SER A 82 0.47 8.71 -7.26
CA SER A 82 1.54 9.69 -7.32
C SER A 82 1.99 10.08 -5.91
N ALA A 83 3.26 10.42 -5.74
CA ALA A 83 3.82 10.95 -4.50
C ALA A 83 3.11 12.19 -3.96
N ASN A 84 2.41 12.95 -4.83
CA ASN A 84 1.64 14.14 -4.43
C ASN A 84 0.56 13.85 -3.39
N VAL A 85 0.01 12.63 -3.37
CA VAL A 85 -1.02 12.23 -2.39
C VAL A 85 -0.43 11.50 -1.18
N LYS A 86 0.91 11.44 -1.09
CA LYS A 86 1.65 10.79 -0.01
C LYS A 86 1.11 9.41 0.34
N PRO A 87 1.07 8.47 -0.64
CA PRO A 87 0.47 7.17 -0.43
C PRO A 87 1.37 6.26 0.42
N LEU A 88 0.71 5.46 1.27
CA LEU A 88 1.29 4.32 1.97
C LEU A 88 0.75 3.06 1.31
N PHE A 89 1.56 2.02 1.16
CA PHE A 89 1.15 0.71 0.64
C PHE A 89 2.00 -0.42 1.22
N GLY A 90 1.52 -1.68 1.03
CA GLY A 90 2.11 -2.87 1.65
C GLY A 90 1.58 -3.15 3.07
N GLU A 91 0.66 -2.34 3.57
CA GLU A 91 0.09 -2.45 4.91
C GLU A 91 -0.85 -3.64 5.09
N MET A 92 -1.35 -4.23 4.00
CA MET A 92 -2.28 -5.36 4.08
C MET A 92 -1.63 -6.65 4.56
N SER A 93 -0.30 -6.74 4.51
CA SER A 93 0.50 -7.85 5.04
C SER A 93 1.32 -7.44 6.28
N LEU A 94 0.80 -6.49 7.07
CA LEU A 94 1.53 -5.95 8.22
C LEU A 94 1.43 -6.82 9.48
N PHE A 95 0.28 -7.49 9.67
CA PHE A 95 -0.08 -8.06 10.97
C PHE A 95 0.19 -9.56 11.07
N ASP A 96 0.29 -10.27 9.95
CA ASP A 96 0.56 -11.69 9.94
C ASP A 96 1.87 -11.98 9.20
N LYS A 97 2.77 -12.76 9.82
CA LYS A 97 4.11 -13.05 9.26
C LYS A 97 4.05 -13.90 7.98
N ASP A 98 2.97 -14.63 7.80
CA ASP A 98 2.75 -15.48 6.61
C ASP A 98 1.88 -14.78 5.56
N ASP A 99 1.46 -13.52 5.81
CA ASP A 99 0.68 -12.75 4.86
C ASP A 99 1.46 -12.48 3.58
N ARG A 100 0.85 -12.86 2.47
CA ARG A 100 1.41 -12.65 1.15
C ARG A 100 0.94 -11.32 0.56
N ARG A 101 1.79 -10.74 -0.27
CA ARG A 101 1.43 -9.57 -1.08
C ARG A 101 0.22 -9.91 -1.96
N ASN A 102 -0.84 -9.17 -1.83
CA ASN A 102 -2.09 -9.36 -2.60
C ASN A 102 -2.10 -8.64 -3.95
N ALA A 103 -1.03 -7.93 -4.28
CA ALA A 103 -0.86 -7.21 -5.53
C ALA A 103 0.62 -6.95 -5.81
N SER A 104 0.95 -6.79 -7.09
CA SER A 104 2.27 -6.32 -7.54
C SER A 104 2.30 -4.80 -7.63
N VAL A 105 3.45 -4.18 -7.30
CA VAL A 105 3.66 -2.74 -7.44
C VAL A 105 4.84 -2.47 -8.36
N LYS A 106 4.58 -1.69 -9.42
CA LYS A 106 5.53 -1.30 -10.45
C LYS A 106 5.80 0.20 -10.41
N ALA A 107 7.05 0.61 -10.48
CA ALA A 107 7.43 2.00 -10.71
C ALA A 107 7.07 2.43 -12.13
N ILE A 108 6.30 3.50 -12.30
CA ILE A 108 5.95 4.10 -13.61
C ILE A 108 6.99 5.13 -14.02
N THR A 109 7.55 5.82 -13.05
CA THR A 109 8.69 6.70 -13.20
C THR A 109 9.79 6.24 -12.25
N GLU A 110 10.97 6.85 -12.28
CA GLU A 110 11.92 6.71 -11.17
C GLU A 110 11.23 7.11 -9.86
N CYS A 111 11.36 6.27 -8.82
CA CYS A 111 10.68 6.44 -7.55
C CYS A 111 11.66 6.45 -6.39
N GLU A 112 11.43 7.34 -5.42
CA GLU A 112 12.06 7.33 -4.11
C GLU A 112 11.03 6.88 -3.06
N LEU A 113 11.41 5.88 -2.24
CA LEU A 113 10.54 5.26 -1.26
C LEU A 113 11.21 5.21 0.12
N ALA A 114 10.42 5.42 1.16
CA ALA A 114 10.80 5.04 2.52
C ALA A 114 10.21 3.67 2.84
N GLN A 115 11.06 2.67 3.05
CA GLN A 115 10.68 1.34 3.51
C GLN A 115 10.80 1.25 5.02
N LEU A 116 9.76 0.74 5.69
CA LEU A 116 9.78 0.40 7.11
C LEU A 116 9.38 -1.06 7.27
N MET A 117 10.21 -1.85 7.95
CA MET A 117 9.91 -3.25 8.24
C MET A 117 8.73 -3.34 9.22
N SER A 118 7.88 -4.35 9.03
CA SER A 118 6.70 -4.59 9.88
C SER A 118 7.09 -4.80 11.33
N ASP A 119 8.13 -5.61 11.59
CA ASP A 119 8.62 -5.88 12.93
C ASP A 119 9.14 -4.59 13.63
N ASP A 120 9.83 -3.71 12.91
CA ASP A 120 10.30 -2.43 13.46
C ASP A 120 9.15 -1.47 13.78
N LEU A 121 8.12 -1.42 12.92
CA LEU A 121 6.93 -0.61 13.16
C LEU A 121 6.18 -1.09 14.40
N LEU A 122 5.92 -2.40 14.49
CA LEU A 122 5.19 -3.00 15.60
C LEU A 122 5.99 -2.89 16.91
N ALA A 123 7.31 -3.11 16.88
CA ALA A 123 8.17 -2.97 18.04
C ALA A 123 8.14 -1.53 18.61
N ILE A 124 8.15 -0.48 17.76
CA ILE A 124 8.00 0.91 18.22
C ILE A 124 6.62 1.12 18.83
N CYS A 125 5.56 0.57 18.24
CA CYS A 125 4.22 0.70 18.78
C CYS A 125 4.05 0.02 20.14
N ASP A 126 4.69 -1.13 20.34
CA ASP A 126 4.66 -1.87 21.61
C ASP A 126 5.49 -1.18 22.68
N GLU A 127 6.68 -0.66 22.33
CA GLU A 127 7.55 0.08 23.25
C GLU A 127 6.93 1.42 23.68
N PHE A 128 6.16 2.08 22.80
CA PHE A 128 5.51 3.37 23.04
C PHE A 128 4.02 3.30 22.76
N PRO A 129 3.18 2.77 23.68
CA PRO A 129 1.75 2.51 23.42
C PRO A 129 0.92 3.73 22.99
N ASP A 130 1.25 4.93 23.46
CA ASP A 130 0.56 6.16 23.05
C ASP A 130 0.83 6.49 21.58
N ILE A 131 2.06 6.26 21.10
CA ILE A 131 2.44 6.38 19.70
C ILE A 131 1.77 5.27 18.90
N GLY A 132 1.83 4.04 19.39
CA GLY A 132 1.19 2.86 18.81
C GLY A 132 -0.30 3.08 18.61
N TYR A 133 -1.02 3.59 19.61
CA TYR A 133 -2.43 3.93 19.50
C TYR A 133 -2.71 4.93 18.36
N LYS A 134 -1.90 5.99 18.23
CA LYS A 134 -2.05 6.99 17.16
C LYS A 134 -1.83 6.36 15.79
N VAL A 135 -0.76 5.57 15.64
CA VAL A 135 -0.40 4.89 14.38
C VAL A 135 -1.47 3.89 13.97
N MET A 136 -1.88 2.99 14.88
CA MET A 136 -2.92 1.99 14.59
C MET A 136 -4.27 2.63 14.25
N LYS A 137 -4.65 3.70 14.95
CA LYS A 137 -5.85 4.48 14.62
C LYS A 137 -5.77 5.13 13.23
N ASN A 138 -4.61 5.64 12.83
CA ASN A 138 -4.41 6.23 11.50
C ASN A 138 -4.43 5.14 10.43
N LEU A 139 -3.81 3.98 10.68
CA LEU A 139 -3.85 2.82 9.80
C LEU A 139 -5.30 2.33 9.59
N ALA A 140 -6.06 2.16 10.68
CA ALA A 140 -7.47 1.79 10.61
C ALA A 140 -8.28 2.76 9.74
N LYS A 141 -8.03 4.08 9.85
CA LYS A 141 -8.70 5.08 9.00
C LYS A 141 -8.33 4.93 7.52
N ILE A 142 -7.05 4.64 7.21
CA ILE A 142 -6.60 4.38 5.85
C ILE A 142 -7.35 3.17 5.27
N LEU A 143 -7.39 2.06 6.03
CA LEU A 143 -8.06 0.83 5.60
C LEU A 143 -9.58 1.01 5.45
N CYS A 144 -10.24 1.69 6.39
CA CYS A 144 -11.67 1.99 6.28
C CYS A 144 -11.99 2.83 5.04
N LYS A 145 -11.17 3.84 4.73
CA LYS A 145 -11.35 4.66 3.52
C LYS A 145 -11.22 3.80 2.26
N ARG A 146 -10.19 2.96 2.15
CA ARG A 146 -9.98 2.04 1.02
C ARG A 146 -11.14 1.06 0.87
N LEU A 147 -11.66 0.52 1.97
CA LEU A 147 -12.81 -0.38 1.96
C LEU A 147 -14.06 0.31 1.40
N VAL A 148 -14.35 1.55 1.83
CA VAL A 148 -15.47 2.33 1.30
C VAL A 148 -15.31 2.58 -0.20
N GLU A 149 -14.12 2.98 -0.67
CA GLU A 149 -13.83 3.19 -2.08
C GLU A 149 -14.00 1.90 -2.90
N THR A 150 -13.50 0.78 -2.37
CA THR A 150 -13.66 -0.56 -2.99
C THR A 150 -15.13 -0.96 -3.09
N ASN A 151 -15.91 -0.81 -2.03
CA ASN A 151 -17.35 -1.11 -2.03
C ASN A 151 -18.11 -0.26 -3.05
N GLN A 152 -17.77 1.04 -3.17
CA GLN A 152 -18.36 1.91 -4.19
C GLN A 152 -18.02 1.45 -5.61
N ASN A 153 -16.79 1.00 -5.85
CA ASN A 153 -16.37 0.48 -7.15
C ASN A 153 -17.08 -0.84 -7.50
N VAL A 154 -17.24 -1.75 -6.53
CA VAL A 154 -18.03 -2.98 -6.69
C VAL A 154 -19.48 -2.63 -7.06
N LEU A 155 -20.11 -1.68 -6.35
CA LEU A 155 -21.48 -1.26 -6.66
C LEU A 155 -21.61 -0.68 -8.08
N LYS A 156 -20.67 0.16 -8.50
CA LYS A 156 -20.66 0.69 -9.89
C LYS A 156 -20.54 -0.41 -10.93
N LEU A 157 -19.66 -1.41 -10.69
CA LEU A 157 -19.46 -2.53 -11.61
C LEU A 157 -20.70 -3.42 -11.69
N THR A 158 -21.32 -3.77 -10.56
CA THR A 158 -22.55 -4.58 -10.52
C THR A 158 -23.72 -3.87 -11.20
N THR A 159 -23.87 -2.56 -10.98
CA THR A 159 -24.90 -1.75 -11.66
C THR A 159 -24.67 -1.72 -13.18
N ALA A 160 -23.44 -1.48 -13.62
CA ALA A 160 -23.11 -1.48 -15.04
C ALA A 160 -23.38 -2.86 -15.70
N PHE A 161 -23.06 -3.94 -14.97
CA PHE A 161 -23.31 -5.30 -15.45
C PHE A 161 -24.82 -5.60 -15.57
N SER A 162 -25.62 -5.21 -14.58
CA SER A 162 -27.09 -5.38 -14.64
C SER A 162 -27.69 -4.64 -15.83
N LEU A 163 -27.27 -3.40 -16.10
CA LEU A 163 -27.76 -2.62 -17.25
C LEU A 163 -27.39 -3.25 -18.62
N VAL A 164 -26.33 -4.03 -18.68
CA VAL A 164 -25.95 -4.76 -19.92
C VAL A 164 -26.80 -6.00 -20.10
N LEU A 165 -27.19 -6.68 -19.01
CA LEU A 165 -28.00 -7.91 -19.06
C LEU A 165 -29.49 -7.63 -19.31
N GLU A 166 -29.99 -6.43 -19.02
CA GLU A 166 -31.38 -6.03 -19.26
C GLU A 166 -31.62 -5.55 -20.71
N ARG A 167 -30.61 -5.58 -21.58
CA ARG A 167 -30.70 -5.27 -23.01
C ARG A 167 -30.76 -6.55 -23.87
#